data_f0e8757deb1fcdaf8cc7a96655882e2c
#
_entry.id   f0e8757deb1fcdaf8cc7a96655882e2c
#
_cell.length_a   1.000
_cell.length_b   1.000
_cell.length_c   1.000
_cell.angle_alpha   90.00
_cell.angle_beta   90.00
_cell.angle_gamma   90.00
#
_symmetry.space_group_name_H-M   'P 1'
#
loop_
_entity.id
_entity.type
_entity.pdbx_description
1 polymer ?
#
loop_
_entity_poly.entity_id
_entity_poly.type
_entity_poly.pdbx_seq_one_letter_code
_entity_poly.pdbx_strand_id
1 'polypeptide(L)'
;MEMPFSPSGALIKHPSAGLLLGEGPFRESAVPPESGAAFYVNTFRLDDPLPWKIPAALHSLPEPEGGLPPAPEIRWEAPSPDAYAQVFTEIMEQIASGRLVKSVPATPQFGELQPPHVPQELIRRAFGSSPIHYPYAWWTEKEGFCGASPETLFHQQGRRLTTMALAGTARPEDEGVFINDDKEIREHEIVAGSILSRLSPCGSVSRTPHRVLTLGTLIHFVSYLTLEADHPLPPDHWIRLLHPTPALGSQPRTEETLAQLDDWRSRLRCPPHFGAPFGLLLDGDFFCLVGIRSMYWQGRRLALCTGGGVVASSTLTHEWRELKLKRETVRHSFHLP
;
A
#
# COMPACT_ATOMS: atom_id res chain seq x y z
N MET A 1 -26.97 3.84 2.95
CA MET A 1 -26.71 5.13 2.28
C MET A 1 -26.19 4.84 0.87
N GLU A 2 -26.91 5.27 -0.16
CA GLU A 2 -26.37 5.24 -1.51
C GLU A 2 -25.29 6.33 -1.60
N MET A 3 -24.02 5.94 -1.68
CA MET A 3 -22.98 6.89 -2.04
C MET A 3 -23.18 7.22 -3.52
N PRO A 4 -23.48 8.48 -3.89
CA PRO A 4 -23.51 8.88 -5.28
C PRO A 4 -22.07 8.83 -5.78
N PHE A 5 -21.71 7.78 -6.49
CA PHE A 5 -20.40 7.73 -7.15
C PHE A 5 -20.46 8.67 -8.36
N SER A 6 -19.82 9.82 -8.24
CA SER A 6 -19.52 10.66 -9.40
C SER A 6 -18.62 9.88 -10.39
N PRO A 7 -18.59 10.25 -11.68
CA PRO A 7 -17.77 9.61 -12.69
C PRO A 7 -16.28 9.49 -12.31
N SER A 8 -15.80 10.40 -11.48
CA SER A 8 -14.44 10.35 -10.93
C SER A 8 -14.42 10.78 -9.47
N GLY A 9 -13.60 10.14 -8.66
CA GLY A 9 -13.53 10.44 -7.23
C GLY A 9 -12.26 9.89 -6.57
N ALA A 10 -12.02 10.38 -5.37
CA ALA A 10 -11.00 9.90 -4.45
C ALA A 10 -11.58 9.81 -3.04
N LEU A 11 -11.18 8.79 -2.29
CA LEU A 11 -11.72 8.57 -0.97
C LEU A 11 -10.62 8.05 -0.05
N ILE A 12 -10.54 8.59 1.18
CA ILE A 12 -9.56 8.19 2.19
C ILE A 12 -10.14 8.37 3.59
N LYS A 13 -9.80 7.46 4.49
CA LYS A 13 -9.98 7.67 5.93
C LYS A 13 -8.76 8.40 6.48
N HIS A 14 -8.93 9.68 6.81
CA HIS A 14 -7.90 10.50 7.41
C HIS A 14 -7.91 10.35 8.94
N PRO A 15 -6.75 10.22 9.64
CA PRO A 15 -6.72 9.92 11.07
C PRO A 15 -7.37 10.99 11.95
N SER A 16 -7.32 12.27 11.55
CA SER A 16 -7.88 13.39 12.30
C SER A 16 -9.21 13.92 11.76
N ALA A 17 -9.52 13.67 10.48
CA ALA A 17 -10.68 14.26 9.81
C ALA A 17 -11.76 13.23 9.41
N GLY A 18 -11.55 11.94 9.71
CA GLY A 18 -12.50 10.90 9.38
C GLY A 18 -12.52 10.54 7.90
N LEU A 19 -13.66 10.09 7.40
CA LEU A 19 -13.84 9.66 6.03
C LEU A 19 -14.10 10.84 5.10
N LEU A 20 -13.21 11.05 4.11
CA LEU A 20 -13.26 12.16 3.17
C LEU A 20 -13.40 11.69 1.74
N LEU A 21 -14.37 12.24 1.03
CA LEU A 21 -14.65 12.01 -0.39
C LEU A 21 -14.35 13.28 -1.19
N GLY A 22 -13.40 13.18 -2.12
CA GLY A 22 -13.16 14.17 -3.15
C GLY A 22 -13.92 13.81 -4.42
N GLU A 23 -14.71 14.75 -4.95
CA GLU A 23 -15.43 14.59 -6.20
C GLU A 23 -14.72 15.32 -7.34
N GLY A 24 -14.65 14.67 -8.51
CA GLY A 24 -14.17 15.29 -9.73
C GLY A 24 -15.19 16.27 -10.37
N PRO A 25 -14.77 17.00 -11.42
CA PRO A 25 -13.47 16.87 -12.07
C PRO A 25 -12.32 17.34 -11.18
N PHE A 26 -11.18 16.66 -11.30
CA PHE A 26 -9.97 17.03 -10.57
C PHE A 26 -9.13 18.00 -11.39
N ARG A 27 -8.62 19.06 -10.76
CA ARG A 27 -7.54 19.87 -11.31
C ARG A 27 -6.22 19.23 -10.90
N GLU A 28 -5.40 18.95 -11.88
CA GLU A 28 -4.10 18.27 -11.66
C GLU A 28 -2.98 19.31 -11.47
N SER A 29 -1.99 18.97 -10.63
CA SER A 29 -0.84 19.84 -10.34
C SER A 29 0.42 19.04 -10.09
N ALA A 30 1.56 19.61 -10.49
CA ALA A 30 2.88 19.04 -10.20
C ALA A 30 3.32 19.29 -8.74
N VAL A 31 2.73 20.30 -8.08
CA VAL A 31 3.06 20.69 -6.71
C VAL A 31 1.80 20.73 -5.84
N PRO A 32 1.92 20.52 -4.53
CA PRO A 32 0.79 20.64 -3.62
C PRO A 32 0.22 22.06 -3.64
N PRO A 33 -1.10 22.24 -3.45
CA PRO A 33 -1.69 23.56 -3.28
C PRO A 33 -1.26 24.19 -1.94
N GLU A 34 -1.19 25.52 -1.89
CA GLU A 34 -0.85 26.26 -0.66
C GLU A 34 -1.92 26.14 0.43
N SER A 35 -3.16 25.89 0.06
CA SER A 35 -4.29 25.75 0.97
C SER A 35 -5.37 24.86 0.38
N GLY A 36 -6.29 24.37 1.23
CA GLY A 36 -7.36 23.47 0.85
C GLY A 36 -6.92 22.02 0.78
N ALA A 37 -7.62 21.24 -0.06
CA ALA A 37 -7.42 19.80 -0.13
C ALA A 37 -6.86 19.33 -1.48
N ALA A 38 -5.96 18.36 -1.46
CA ALA A 38 -5.51 17.65 -2.65
C ALA A 38 -5.15 16.20 -2.34
N PHE A 39 -5.61 15.29 -3.17
CA PHE A 39 -5.18 13.90 -3.11
C PHE A 39 -3.84 13.75 -3.84
N TYR A 40 -2.95 12.95 -3.26
CA TYR A 40 -1.74 12.51 -3.93
C TYR A 40 -1.99 11.13 -4.54
N VAL A 41 -1.95 11.05 -5.85
CA VAL A 41 -2.14 9.82 -6.62
C VAL A 41 -0.98 9.69 -7.60
N ASN A 42 -0.17 8.66 -7.44
CA ASN A 42 0.97 8.42 -8.32
C ASN A 42 1.12 6.92 -8.57
N THR A 43 2.01 6.55 -9.48
CA THR A 43 2.44 5.17 -9.68
C THR A 43 3.50 4.79 -8.64
N PHE A 44 3.84 3.50 -8.57
CA PHE A 44 4.96 3.03 -7.75
C PHE A 44 6.30 3.66 -8.16
N ARG A 45 6.46 4.03 -9.44
CA ARG A 45 7.65 4.68 -9.99
C ARG A 45 7.73 6.18 -9.71
N LEU A 46 6.66 6.78 -9.23
CA LEU A 46 6.50 8.23 -9.07
C LEU A 46 6.69 8.99 -10.41
N ASP A 47 6.18 8.45 -11.49
CA ASP A 47 6.35 8.95 -12.85
C ASP A 47 5.13 9.73 -13.40
N ASP A 48 4.04 9.87 -12.62
CA ASP A 48 2.99 10.85 -12.93
C ASP A 48 3.56 12.27 -12.70
N PRO A 49 3.64 13.12 -13.74
CA PRO A 49 4.17 14.48 -13.59
C PRO A 49 3.21 15.43 -12.83
N LEU A 50 1.94 15.05 -12.68
CA LEU A 50 0.90 15.86 -12.05
C LEU A 50 0.18 15.07 -10.93
N PRO A 51 0.92 14.62 -9.89
CA PRO A 51 0.40 13.67 -8.91
C PRO A 51 -0.64 14.26 -7.94
N TRP A 52 -0.72 15.58 -7.83
CA TRP A 52 -1.67 16.26 -6.95
C TRP A 52 -2.99 16.47 -7.65
N LYS A 53 -4.04 15.84 -7.15
CA LYS A 53 -5.40 15.83 -7.70
C LYS A 53 -6.29 16.65 -6.77
N ILE A 54 -6.62 17.89 -7.18
CA ILE A 54 -7.41 18.84 -6.41
C ILE A 54 -8.87 18.63 -6.80
N PRO A 55 -9.75 18.20 -5.87
CA PRO A 55 -11.14 17.90 -6.17
C PRO A 55 -11.96 19.17 -6.41
N ALA A 56 -13.04 19.05 -7.19
CA ALA A 56 -14.03 20.13 -7.35
C ALA A 56 -14.82 20.36 -6.05
N ALA A 57 -15.07 19.32 -5.29
CA ALA A 57 -15.69 19.35 -3.97
C ALA A 57 -15.07 18.30 -3.03
N LEU A 58 -15.04 18.62 -1.73
CA LEU A 58 -14.61 17.69 -0.68
C LEU A 58 -15.76 17.54 0.33
N HIS A 59 -16.11 16.29 0.62
CA HIS A 59 -17.20 15.96 1.54
C HIS A 59 -16.66 15.11 2.70
N SER A 60 -17.08 15.43 3.92
CA SER A 60 -16.95 14.54 5.05
C SER A 60 -18.11 13.55 5.05
N LEU A 61 -17.80 12.27 5.10
CA LEU A 61 -18.79 11.21 5.14
C LEU A 61 -18.87 10.61 6.54
N PRO A 62 -20.07 10.20 6.98
CA PRO A 62 -20.19 9.38 8.19
C PRO A 62 -19.54 8.03 7.98
N GLU A 63 -19.09 7.41 9.07
CA GLU A 63 -18.67 5.99 9.01
C GLU A 63 -19.82 5.15 8.44
N PRO A 64 -19.51 4.16 7.57
CA PRO A 64 -20.54 3.34 6.96
C PRO A 64 -21.32 2.58 8.03
N GLU A 65 -22.62 2.86 8.13
CA GLU A 65 -23.53 2.10 8.97
C GLU A 65 -24.31 1.09 8.11
N GLY A 66 -24.53 -0.08 8.68
CA GLY A 66 -25.33 -1.15 8.04
C GLY A 66 -24.48 -2.25 7.42
N GLY A 67 -25.17 -3.32 7.00
CA GLY A 67 -24.55 -4.48 6.37
C GLY A 67 -24.08 -4.20 4.95
N LEU A 68 -23.08 -4.95 4.51
CA LEU A 68 -22.63 -4.91 3.13
C LEU A 68 -23.70 -5.56 2.22
N PRO A 69 -23.85 -5.05 0.99
CA PRO A 69 -24.71 -5.70 0.00
C PRO A 69 -24.18 -7.12 -0.32
N PRO A 70 -24.98 -7.98 -0.95
CA PRO A 70 -24.50 -9.29 -1.43
C PRO A 70 -23.18 -9.15 -2.20
N ALA A 71 -22.30 -10.15 -2.08
CA ALA A 71 -21.02 -10.12 -2.77
C ALA A 71 -21.23 -10.12 -4.29
N PRO A 72 -20.52 -9.26 -5.04
CA PRO A 72 -20.57 -9.30 -6.48
C PRO A 72 -19.98 -10.62 -7.00
N GLU A 73 -20.55 -11.14 -8.07
CA GLU A 73 -20.00 -12.31 -8.74
C GLU A 73 -18.73 -11.92 -9.51
N ILE A 74 -17.62 -12.61 -9.20
CA ILE A 74 -16.33 -12.43 -9.86
C ILE A 74 -15.83 -13.78 -10.36
N ARG A 75 -15.57 -13.87 -11.63
CA ARG A 75 -14.92 -15.04 -12.22
C ARG A 75 -13.40 -14.84 -12.15
N TRP A 76 -12.77 -15.50 -11.18
CA TRP A 76 -11.32 -15.44 -10.98
C TRP A 76 -10.58 -16.38 -11.91
N GLU A 77 -9.46 -15.89 -12.49
CA GLU A 77 -8.49 -16.71 -13.20
C GLU A 77 -7.66 -17.52 -12.18
N ALA A 78 -7.29 -18.76 -12.54
CA ALA A 78 -6.36 -19.54 -11.71
C ALA A 78 -4.97 -18.89 -11.79
N PRO A 79 -4.33 -18.55 -10.65
CA PRO A 79 -3.01 -17.95 -10.68
C PRO A 79 -1.96 -19.00 -11.07
N SER A 80 -1.10 -18.68 -12.06
CA SER A 80 0.07 -19.49 -12.41
C SER A 80 1.32 -19.00 -11.66
N PRO A 81 2.17 -19.90 -11.13
CA PRO A 81 3.44 -19.55 -10.53
C PRO A 81 4.56 -19.28 -11.55
N ASP A 82 4.37 -19.59 -12.86
CA ASP A 82 5.46 -19.69 -13.83
C ASP A 82 6.27 -18.39 -13.98
N ALA A 83 5.57 -17.26 -14.23
CA ALA A 83 6.24 -15.95 -14.33
C ALA A 83 6.90 -15.54 -13.01
N TYR A 84 6.24 -15.85 -11.87
CA TYR A 84 6.80 -15.55 -10.57
C TYR A 84 8.03 -16.41 -10.28
N ALA A 85 8.04 -17.67 -10.66
CA ALA A 85 9.18 -18.57 -10.47
C ALA A 85 10.43 -18.09 -11.22
N GLN A 86 10.27 -17.55 -12.45
CA GLN A 86 11.38 -16.97 -13.21
C GLN A 86 11.95 -15.75 -12.48
N VAL A 87 11.11 -14.81 -12.07
CA VAL A 87 11.54 -13.61 -11.33
C VAL A 87 12.16 -13.99 -9.98
N PHE A 88 11.58 -14.95 -9.27
CA PHE A 88 12.14 -15.47 -8.02
C PHE A 88 13.57 -16.01 -8.21
N THR A 89 13.81 -16.80 -9.26
CA THR A 89 15.14 -17.34 -9.56
C THR A 89 16.16 -16.20 -9.81
N GLU A 90 15.80 -15.21 -10.61
CA GLU A 90 16.66 -14.04 -10.88
C GLU A 90 17.00 -13.26 -9.60
N ILE A 91 16.01 -13.06 -8.71
CA ILE A 91 16.23 -12.41 -7.41
C ILE A 91 17.20 -13.22 -6.57
N MET A 92 17.02 -14.55 -6.49
CA MET A 92 17.91 -15.43 -5.72
C MET A 92 19.35 -15.43 -6.26
N GLU A 93 19.54 -15.38 -7.59
CA GLU A 93 20.87 -15.23 -8.21
C GLU A 93 21.54 -13.91 -7.82
N GLN A 94 20.78 -12.82 -7.78
CA GLN A 94 21.30 -11.52 -7.35
C GLN A 94 21.62 -11.47 -5.86
N ILE A 95 20.83 -12.15 -5.02
CA ILE A 95 21.12 -12.31 -3.59
C ILE A 95 22.38 -13.17 -3.40
N ALA A 96 22.50 -14.29 -4.10
CA ALA A 96 23.67 -15.18 -4.03
C ALA A 96 24.96 -14.48 -4.48
N SER A 97 24.88 -13.55 -5.44
CA SER A 97 26.02 -12.74 -5.89
C SER A 97 26.32 -11.52 -4.99
N GLY A 98 25.54 -11.28 -3.94
CA GLY A 98 25.69 -10.14 -3.03
C GLY A 98 25.22 -8.80 -3.58
N ARG A 99 24.57 -8.76 -4.75
CA ARG A 99 23.99 -7.51 -5.33
C ARG A 99 22.71 -7.10 -4.65
N LEU A 100 21.95 -8.05 -4.12
CA LEU A 100 20.75 -7.82 -3.34
C LEU A 100 20.84 -8.49 -1.97
N VAL A 101 20.16 -7.88 -0.99
CA VAL A 101 19.86 -8.49 0.31
C VAL A 101 18.41 -8.95 0.34
N LYS A 102 17.52 -8.17 -0.28
CA LYS A 102 16.07 -8.38 -0.31
C LYS A 102 15.47 -7.71 -1.55
N SER A 103 14.41 -8.31 -2.12
CA SER A 103 13.51 -7.64 -3.06
C SER A 103 12.08 -8.10 -2.86
N VAL A 104 11.10 -7.28 -3.29
CA VAL A 104 9.67 -7.55 -3.08
C VAL A 104 8.93 -7.59 -4.42
N PRO A 105 9.01 -8.69 -5.17
CA PRO A 105 8.21 -8.90 -6.36
C PRO A 105 6.72 -8.97 -5.99
N ALA A 106 5.87 -8.44 -6.87
CA ALA A 106 4.42 -8.43 -6.69
C ALA A 106 3.71 -8.99 -7.91
N THR A 107 2.72 -9.84 -7.68
CA THR A 107 1.97 -10.50 -8.75
C THR A 107 0.47 -10.40 -8.53
N PRO A 108 -0.32 -10.07 -9.57
CA PRO A 108 -1.77 -10.04 -9.50
C PRO A 108 -2.39 -11.42 -9.71
N GLN A 109 -3.59 -11.60 -9.15
CA GLN A 109 -4.59 -12.52 -9.65
C GLN A 109 -5.63 -11.71 -10.41
N PHE A 110 -5.91 -12.10 -11.65
CA PHE A 110 -6.92 -11.46 -12.47
C PHE A 110 -8.30 -12.08 -12.26
N GLY A 111 -9.32 -11.29 -12.56
CA GLY A 111 -10.71 -11.74 -12.54
C GLY A 111 -11.57 -10.84 -13.41
N GLU A 112 -12.80 -11.24 -13.62
CA GLU A 112 -13.79 -10.47 -14.36
C GLU A 112 -15.06 -10.34 -13.55
N LEU A 113 -15.46 -9.11 -13.29
CA LEU A 113 -16.70 -8.78 -12.60
C LEU A 113 -17.90 -9.09 -13.50
N GLN A 114 -18.84 -9.90 -13.01
CA GLN A 114 -19.97 -10.33 -13.81
C GLN A 114 -21.13 -9.29 -13.77
N PRO A 115 -21.90 -9.13 -14.89
CA PRO A 115 -23.09 -8.28 -14.86
C PRO A 115 -24.11 -8.76 -13.84
N PRO A 116 -24.93 -7.88 -13.22
CA PRO A 116 -25.01 -6.42 -13.46
C PRO A 116 -24.03 -5.58 -12.64
N HIS A 117 -23.14 -6.20 -11.85
CA HIS A 117 -22.25 -5.52 -10.92
C HIS A 117 -21.26 -4.55 -11.59
N VAL A 118 -20.92 -3.48 -10.87
CA VAL A 118 -19.99 -2.45 -11.29
C VAL A 118 -18.82 -2.34 -10.29
N PRO A 119 -17.59 -1.98 -10.75
CA PRO A 119 -16.40 -1.95 -9.89
C PRO A 119 -16.52 -1.04 -8.67
N GLN A 120 -17.30 0.04 -8.75
CA GLN A 120 -17.51 0.97 -7.64
C GLN A 120 -18.16 0.30 -6.41
N GLU A 121 -18.83 -0.84 -6.58
CA GLU A 121 -19.34 -1.63 -5.45
C GLU A 121 -18.22 -2.16 -4.54
N LEU A 122 -17.00 -2.36 -5.10
CA LEU A 122 -15.83 -2.78 -4.34
C LEU A 122 -15.34 -1.69 -3.38
N ILE A 123 -15.57 -0.41 -3.70
CA ILE A 123 -15.19 0.70 -2.83
C ILE A 123 -15.92 0.61 -1.49
N ARG A 124 -17.23 0.34 -1.50
CA ARG A 124 -18.02 0.15 -0.27
C ARG A 124 -17.49 -0.98 0.59
N ARG A 125 -16.97 -2.04 -0.03
CA ARG A 125 -16.41 -3.20 0.66
C ARG A 125 -15.08 -2.91 1.33
N ALA A 126 -14.23 -2.08 0.71
CA ALA A 126 -12.98 -1.63 1.32
C ALA A 126 -13.23 -0.89 2.64
N PHE A 127 -14.38 -0.21 2.77
CA PHE A 127 -14.76 0.54 3.98
C PHE A 127 -15.39 -0.33 5.08
N GLY A 128 -15.87 -1.52 4.76
CA GLY A 128 -16.35 -2.49 5.75
C GLY A 128 -15.23 -3.30 6.42
N SER A 129 -13.99 -2.99 6.12
CA SER A 129 -12.81 -3.65 6.70
C SER A 129 -12.56 -3.20 8.15
N SER A 130 -11.68 -3.92 8.85
CA SER A 130 -11.32 -3.67 10.25
C SER A 130 -10.99 -2.19 10.53
N PRO A 131 -11.37 -1.65 11.71
CA PRO A 131 -11.08 -0.26 12.11
C PRO A 131 -9.59 0.10 12.17
N ILE A 132 -8.70 -0.90 12.19
CA ILE A 132 -7.24 -0.72 12.19
C ILE A 132 -6.70 -0.35 10.80
N HIS A 133 -7.47 -0.60 9.74
CA HIS A 133 -7.08 -0.30 8.37
C HIS A 133 -7.56 1.08 7.95
N TYR A 134 -6.79 1.70 7.03
CA TYR A 134 -7.16 2.95 6.38
C TYR A 134 -7.73 2.65 5.00
N PRO A 135 -9.06 2.66 4.85
CA PRO A 135 -9.67 2.53 3.54
C PRO A 135 -9.34 3.73 2.66
N TYR A 136 -9.11 3.43 1.38
CA TYR A 136 -8.79 4.41 0.35
C TYR A 136 -9.28 3.96 -1.01
N ALA A 137 -9.57 4.91 -1.90
CA ALA A 137 -9.94 4.62 -3.27
C ALA A 137 -9.63 5.82 -4.19
N TRP A 138 -9.41 5.50 -5.45
CA TRP A 138 -9.33 6.43 -6.57
C TRP A 138 -10.00 5.81 -7.77
N TRP A 139 -10.83 6.59 -8.49
CA TRP A 139 -11.48 6.10 -9.68
C TRP A 139 -11.76 7.19 -10.70
N THR A 140 -11.81 6.77 -11.96
CA THR A 140 -12.34 7.46 -13.12
C THR A 140 -13.48 6.63 -13.70
N GLU A 141 -14.10 7.10 -14.79
CA GLU A 141 -15.14 6.31 -15.49
C GLU A 141 -14.64 4.94 -15.97
N LYS A 142 -13.36 4.82 -16.31
CA LYS A 142 -12.80 3.64 -16.98
C LYS A 142 -12.04 2.70 -16.07
N GLU A 143 -11.38 3.24 -15.06
CA GLU A 143 -10.45 2.52 -14.21
C GLU A 143 -10.41 3.07 -12.79
N GLY A 144 -9.86 2.31 -11.89
CA GLY A 144 -9.66 2.74 -10.53
C GLY A 144 -9.04 1.65 -9.66
N PHE A 145 -8.91 2.01 -8.40
CA PHE A 145 -8.49 1.08 -7.36
C PHE A 145 -9.14 1.44 -6.03
N CYS A 146 -9.29 0.45 -5.18
CA CYS A 146 -9.66 0.65 -3.78
C CYS A 146 -8.95 -0.36 -2.90
N GLY A 147 -8.76 -0.01 -1.64
CA GLY A 147 -8.07 -0.84 -0.68
C GLY A 147 -8.33 -0.43 0.75
N ALA A 148 -7.80 -1.22 1.67
CA ALA A 148 -7.75 -0.90 3.09
C ALA A 148 -6.34 -1.19 3.60
N SER A 149 -5.48 -0.16 3.57
CA SER A 149 -4.08 -0.30 3.94
C SER A 149 -3.87 -0.31 5.44
N PRO A 150 -3.06 -1.23 5.97
CA PRO A 150 -2.60 -1.16 7.36
C PRO A 150 -1.33 -0.32 7.52
N GLU A 151 -0.72 0.12 6.40
CA GLU A 151 0.60 0.74 6.40
C GLU A 151 0.54 2.21 6.02
N THR A 152 0.97 3.06 6.95
CA THR A 152 1.16 4.49 6.73
C THR A 152 2.58 4.72 6.24
N LEU A 153 2.73 5.34 5.05
CA LEU A 153 4.04 5.78 4.58
C LEU A 153 4.57 6.89 5.50
N PHE A 154 3.76 7.90 5.75
CA PHE A 154 3.98 8.90 6.80
C PHE A 154 2.73 9.79 7.00
N HIS A 155 2.71 10.47 8.15
CA HIS A 155 1.79 11.56 8.46
C HIS A 155 2.62 12.80 8.84
N GLN A 156 2.47 13.87 8.08
CA GLN A 156 3.20 15.13 8.27
C GLN A 156 2.27 16.22 8.80
N GLN A 157 2.66 16.82 9.92
CA GLN A 157 1.99 17.97 10.54
C GLN A 157 3.04 19.05 10.82
N GLY A 158 3.16 20.01 9.91
CA GLY A 158 4.22 20.99 9.96
C GLY A 158 5.61 20.36 9.85
N ARG A 159 6.45 20.49 10.90
CA ARG A 159 7.78 19.87 10.96
C ARG A 159 7.78 18.45 11.56
N ARG A 160 6.68 18.04 12.15
CA ARG A 160 6.55 16.70 12.73
C ARG A 160 6.12 15.71 11.67
N LEU A 161 6.84 14.60 11.55
CA LEU A 161 6.52 13.49 10.68
C LEU A 161 6.48 12.20 11.50
N THR A 162 5.41 11.44 11.37
CA THR A 162 5.31 10.10 11.95
C THR A 162 5.21 9.07 10.84
N THR A 163 5.91 7.95 11.00
CA THR A 163 5.90 6.82 10.08
C THR A 163 5.95 5.52 10.86
N MET A 164 5.80 4.40 10.16
CA MET A 164 5.87 3.08 10.78
C MET A 164 6.75 2.13 9.97
N ALA A 165 7.44 1.24 10.66
CA ALA A 165 8.03 0.05 10.10
C ALA A 165 7.09 -1.12 10.37
N LEU A 166 6.59 -1.77 9.32
CA LEU A 166 5.70 -2.92 9.39
C LEU A 166 6.32 -4.05 8.57
N ALA A 167 6.80 -5.10 9.24
CA ALA A 167 7.44 -6.24 8.58
C ALA A 167 7.47 -7.46 9.52
N GLY A 168 7.82 -8.62 8.96
CA GLY A 168 7.62 -9.90 9.61
C GLY A 168 6.15 -10.32 9.54
N THR A 169 5.86 -11.60 9.32
CA THR A 169 4.48 -12.08 9.15
C THR A 169 4.33 -13.48 9.69
N ALA A 170 3.32 -13.68 10.54
CA ALA A 170 2.91 -15.00 10.98
C ALA A 170 1.38 -15.08 11.15
N ARG A 171 0.88 -16.23 11.53
CA ARG A 171 -0.51 -16.39 11.96
C ARG A 171 -0.65 -16.10 13.45
N PRO A 172 -1.82 -15.65 13.94
CA PRO A 172 -2.04 -15.38 15.36
C PRO A 172 -1.76 -16.61 16.25
N GLU A 173 -2.08 -17.82 15.77
CA GLU A 173 -1.81 -19.07 16.51
C GLU A 173 -0.32 -19.36 16.72
N ASP A 174 0.55 -18.76 15.90
CA ASP A 174 2.02 -18.93 15.96
C ASP A 174 2.71 -17.78 16.72
N GLU A 175 1.97 -16.86 17.36
CA GLU A 175 2.52 -15.66 18.03
C GLU A 175 3.64 -16.01 19.02
N GLY A 176 3.47 -17.09 19.82
CA GLY A 176 4.47 -17.51 20.80
C GLY A 176 5.83 -17.89 20.21
N VAL A 177 5.85 -18.39 18.96
CA VAL A 177 7.08 -18.66 18.20
C VAL A 177 7.56 -17.38 17.50
N PHE A 178 6.64 -16.64 16.88
CA PHE A 178 6.92 -15.44 16.11
C PHE A 178 7.67 -14.37 16.89
N ILE A 179 7.31 -14.13 18.15
CA ILE A 179 7.95 -13.10 18.99
C ILE A 179 9.45 -13.36 19.25
N ASN A 180 9.91 -14.62 19.04
CA ASN A 180 11.31 -15.03 19.23
C ASN A 180 11.95 -15.50 17.92
N ASP A 181 11.28 -15.33 16.77
CA ASP A 181 11.81 -15.74 15.47
C ASP A 181 12.84 -14.73 14.98
N ASP A 182 14.12 -15.13 15.01
CA ASP A 182 15.25 -14.28 14.59
C ASP A 182 15.14 -13.82 13.13
N LYS A 183 14.51 -14.60 12.24
CA LYS A 183 14.29 -14.23 10.83
C LYS A 183 13.31 -13.06 10.74
N GLU A 184 12.17 -13.18 11.39
CA GLU A 184 11.09 -12.20 11.35
C GLU A 184 11.49 -10.90 12.08
N ILE A 185 12.20 -11.02 13.22
CA ILE A 185 12.80 -9.88 13.92
C ILE A 185 13.80 -9.16 13.02
N ARG A 186 14.71 -9.91 12.36
CA ARG A 186 15.72 -9.33 11.45
C ARG A 186 15.07 -8.64 10.25
N GLU A 187 14.01 -9.21 9.68
CA GLU A 187 13.26 -8.57 8.59
C GLU A 187 12.69 -7.24 9.04
N HIS A 188 12.08 -7.18 10.23
CA HIS A 188 11.56 -5.95 10.80
C HIS A 188 12.66 -4.90 11.06
N GLU A 189 13.81 -5.32 11.63
CA GLU A 189 14.93 -4.42 11.90
C GLU A 189 15.55 -3.83 10.62
N ILE A 190 15.58 -4.57 9.53
CA ILE A 190 16.01 -4.04 8.21
C ILE A 190 15.10 -2.90 7.77
N VAL A 191 13.78 -3.05 7.91
CA VAL A 191 12.81 -2.01 7.54
C VAL A 191 12.95 -0.80 8.45
N ALA A 192 12.92 -1.01 9.77
CA ALA A 192 13.00 0.07 10.75
C ALA A 192 14.33 0.83 10.69
N GLY A 193 15.45 0.12 10.57
CA GLY A 193 16.78 0.69 10.43
C GLY A 193 16.95 1.50 9.14
N SER A 194 16.38 1.02 8.02
CA SER A 194 16.39 1.76 6.75
C SER A 194 15.61 3.08 6.84
N ILE A 195 14.44 3.07 7.47
CA ILE A 195 13.65 4.30 7.68
C ILE A 195 14.41 5.26 8.60
N LEU A 196 14.93 4.76 9.71
CA LEU A 196 15.70 5.55 10.68
C LEU A 196 16.91 6.23 10.02
N SER A 197 17.69 5.48 9.23
CA SER A 197 18.90 6.01 8.57
C SER A 197 18.60 7.11 7.55
N ARG A 198 17.43 7.06 6.91
CA ARG A 198 16.99 8.10 5.95
C ARG A 198 16.48 9.35 6.63
N LEU A 199 15.79 9.21 7.77
CA LEU A 199 15.21 10.33 8.50
C LEU A 199 16.24 11.08 9.37
N SER A 200 17.24 10.38 9.93
CA SER A 200 18.22 10.95 10.85
C SER A 200 18.98 12.17 10.34
N PRO A 201 19.30 12.32 9.02
CA PRO A 201 19.92 13.54 8.51
C PRO A 201 18.99 14.75 8.46
N CYS A 202 17.68 14.58 8.65
CA CYS A 202 16.68 15.64 8.51
C CYS A 202 16.25 16.24 9.86
N GLY A 203 16.70 15.68 10.99
CA GLY A 203 16.32 16.16 12.32
C GLY A 203 16.40 15.10 13.41
N SER A 204 15.74 15.35 14.52
CA SER A 204 15.71 14.42 15.66
C SER A 204 14.68 13.32 15.43
N VAL A 205 15.12 12.05 15.47
CA VAL A 205 14.26 10.89 15.28
C VAL A 205 14.18 10.06 16.54
N SER A 206 12.97 9.72 16.94
CA SER A 206 12.69 8.72 17.98
C SER A 206 12.01 7.48 17.38
N ARG A 207 12.27 6.31 17.97
CA ARG A 207 11.67 5.04 17.57
C ARG A 207 11.12 4.31 18.79
N THR A 208 9.90 3.76 18.68
CA THR A 208 9.35 2.86 19.71
C THR A 208 9.95 1.46 19.57
N PRO A 209 10.06 0.68 20.65
CA PRO A 209 10.31 -0.76 20.55
C PRO A 209 9.28 -1.41 19.61
N HIS A 210 9.68 -2.48 18.92
CA HIS A 210 8.72 -3.24 18.14
C HIS A 210 7.71 -3.97 19.05
N ARG A 211 6.52 -4.16 18.52
CA ARG A 211 5.43 -4.92 19.14
C ARG A 211 4.68 -5.70 18.08
N VAL A 212 3.94 -6.71 18.51
CA VAL A 212 3.03 -7.45 17.63
C VAL A 212 1.80 -6.61 17.35
N LEU A 213 1.41 -6.57 16.08
CA LEU A 213 0.18 -5.96 15.58
C LEU A 213 -0.62 -7.00 14.81
N THR A 214 -1.86 -7.26 15.25
CA THR A 214 -2.78 -8.16 14.54
C THR A 214 -3.52 -7.42 13.44
N LEU A 215 -3.43 -7.91 12.22
CA LEU A 215 -4.05 -7.35 11.02
C LEU A 215 -4.91 -8.43 10.33
N GLY A 216 -6.17 -8.53 10.73
CA GLY A 216 -7.08 -9.56 10.26
C GLY A 216 -6.61 -10.96 10.68
N THR A 217 -6.24 -11.80 9.71
CA THR A 217 -5.80 -13.19 9.91
C THR A 217 -4.27 -13.34 10.06
N LEU A 218 -3.54 -12.24 10.12
CA LEU A 218 -2.08 -12.22 10.21
C LEU A 218 -1.62 -11.31 11.35
N ILE A 219 -0.43 -11.62 11.90
CA ILE A 219 0.30 -10.77 12.83
C ILE A 219 1.59 -10.27 12.18
N HIS A 220 2.03 -9.09 12.59
CA HIS A 220 3.24 -8.43 12.11
C HIS A 220 3.97 -7.74 13.26
N PHE A 221 5.29 -7.53 13.12
CA PHE A 221 5.97 -6.55 13.96
C PHE A 221 5.74 -5.14 13.46
N VAL A 222 5.52 -4.20 14.39
CA VAL A 222 5.40 -2.77 14.12
C VAL A 222 6.27 -1.96 15.07
N SER A 223 7.00 -0.97 14.53
CA SER A 223 7.63 0.13 15.28
C SER A 223 7.16 1.44 14.69
N TYR A 224 6.95 2.44 15.53
CA TYR A 224 6.64 3.80 15.09
C TYR A 224 7.89 4.66 15.19
N LEU A 225 8.11 5.50 14.17
CA LEU A 225 9.19 6.47 14.16
C LEU A 225 8.58 7.87 14.07
N THR A 226 9.12 8.78 14.87
CA THR A 226 8.71 10.19 14.87
C THR A 226 9.95 11.04 14.61
N LEU A 227 9.88 11.90 13.58
CA LEU A 227 10.88 12.90 13.26
C LEU A 227 10.34 14.28 13.64
N GLU A 228 11.17 15.05 14.33
CA GLU A 228 11.04 16.51 14.42
C GLU A 228 12.08 17.10 13.47
N ALA A 229 11.64 17.54 12.30
CA ALA A 229 12.51 18.03 11.25
C ALA A 229 13.13 19.39 11.61
N ASP A 230 14.40 19.60 11.27
CA ASP A 230 15.10 20.86 11.51
C ASP A 230 14.47 22.03 10.73
N HIS A 231 13.95 21.73 9.54
CA HIS A 231 13.28 22.68 8.66
C HIS A 231 11.98 22.11 8.10
N PRO A 232 10.96 22.94 7.77
CA PRO A 232 9.79 22.47 7.06
C PRO A 232 10.17 22.05 5.64
N LEU A 233 9.74 20.84 5.25
CA LEU A 233 9.96 20.28 3.91
C LEU A 233 8.61 19.87 3.30
N PRO A 234 8.44 19.98 1.96
CA PRO A 234 7.19 19.65 1.32
C PRO A 234 6.93 18.13 1.34
N PRO A 235 5.68 17.68 1.25
CA PRO A 235 5.31 16.26 1.22
C PRO A 235 6.06 15.45 0.16
N ASP A 236 6.29 16.02 -1.04
CA ASP A 236 7.02 15.36 -2.13
C ASP A 236 8.43 14.96 -1.74
N HIS A 237 9.11 15.74 -0.89
CA HIS A 237 10.43 15.40 -0.37
C HIS A 237 10.36 14.10 0.44
N TRP A 238 9.41 14.00 1.36
CA TRP A 238 9.24 12.82 2.22
C TRP A 238 8.81 11.59 1.45
N ILE A 239 7.93 11.77 0.44
CA ILE A 239 7.55 10.69 -0.47
C ILE A 239 8.80 10.12 -1.15
N ARG A 240 9.62 10.95 -1.79
CA ARG A 240 10.84 10.50 -2.49
C ARG A 240 11.87 9.90 -1.55
N LEU A 241 11.97 10.41 -0.33
CA LEU A 241 12.91 9.91 0.68
C LEU A 241 12.51 8.51 1.17
N LEU A 242 11.23 8.30 1.47
CA LEU A 242 10.74 7.08 2.11
C LEU A 242 10.26 6.01 1.13
N HIS A 243 9.68 6.39 -0.01
CA HIS A 243 9.14 5.43 -0.98
C HIS A 243 10.19 4.97 -2.01
N PRO A 244 10.23 3.66 -2.34
CA PRO A 244 9.63 2.57 -1.57
C PRO A 244 10.41 2.25 -0.29
N THR A 245 9.66 1.83 0.74
CA THR A 245 10.27 1.25 1.95
C THR A 245 10.83 -0.15 1.65
N PRO A 246 11.72 -0.72 2.48
CA PRO A 246 12.17 -2.11 2.30
C PRO A 246 11.05 -3.14 2.43
N ALA A 247 9.88 -2.74 2.95
CA ALA A 247 8.69 -3.60 2.98
C ALA A 247 8.12 -3.87 1.57
N LEU A 248 8.43 -3.00 0.59
CA LEU A 248 7.95 -3.10 -0.80
C LEU A 248 9.04 -2.93 -1.86
N GLY A 249 10.23 -2.50 -1.48
CA GLY A 249 11.35 -2.20 -2.37
C GLY A 249 12.45 -3.26 -2.34
N SER A 250 13.52 -2.96 -3.09
CA SER A 250 14.77 -3.72 -3.06
C SER A 250 15.76 -3.13 -2.05
N GLN A 251 16.65 -3.97 -1.54
CA GLN A 251 17.78 -3.59 -0.69
C GLN A 251 19.10 -4.20 -1.26
N PRO A 252 20.14 -3.37 -1.44
CA PRO A 252 20.20 -1.92 -1.24
C PRO A 252 19.25 -1.17 -2.18
N ARG A 253 18.79 0.03 -1.76
CA ARG A 253 17.95 0.89 -2.59
C ARG A 253 18.82 1.80 -3.42
N THR A 254 19.09 1.41 -4.65
CA THR A 254 19.84 2.16 -5.67
C THR A 254 18.97 2.36 -6.92
N GLU A 255 19.35 3.22 -7.83
CA GLU A 255 18.66 3.37 -9.12
C GLU A 255 18.62 2.05 -9.88
N GLU A 256 19.74 1.30 -9.89
CA GLU A 256 19.83 0.01 -10.57
C GLU A 256 18.86 -1.01 -9.98
N THR A 257 18.82 -1.17 -8.64
CA THR A 257 17.93 -2.14 -7.99
C THR A 257 16.46 -1.76 -8.07
N LEU A 258 16.15 -0.45 -8.14
CA LEU A 258 14.79 0.04 -8.40
C LEU A 258 14.37 -0.21 -9.85
N ALA A 259 15.24 0.06 -10.83
CA ALA A 259 14.97 -0.25 -12.23
C ALA A 259 14.75 -1.75 -12.46
N GLN A 260 15.54 -2.59 -11.79
CA GLN A 260 15.37 -4.05 -11.84
C GLN A 260 14.04 -4.49 -11.23
N LEU A 261 13.64 -3.91 -10.09
CA LEU A 261 12.35 -4.19 -9.47
C LEU A 261 11.20 -3.79 -10.40
N ASP A 262 11.31 -2.66 -11.09
CA ASP A 262 10.31 -2.21 -12.07
C ASP A 262 10.18 -3.16 -13.27
N ASP A 263 11.30 -3.69 -13.78
CA ASP A 263 11.27 -4.73 -14.82
C ASP A 263 10.52 -5.97 -14.34
N TRP A 264 10.83 -6.48 -13.16
CA TRP A 264 10.13 -7.63 -12.58
C TRP A 264 8.65 -7.36 -12.37
N ARG A 265 8.28 -6.17 -11.88
CA ARG A 265 6.87 -5.78 -11.71
C ARG A 265 6.13 -5.73 -13.05
N SER A 266 6.77 -5.20 -14.09
CA SER A 266 6.23 -5.16 -15.45
C SER A 266 5.99 -6.56 -16.01
N ARG A 267 6.98 -7.44 -15.93
CA ARG A 267 6.90 -8.83 -16.39
C ARG A 267 5.83 -9.63 -15.63
N LEU A 268 5.65 -9.33 -14.35
CA LEU A 268 4.59 -9.91 -13.51
C LEU A 268 3.22 -9.24 -13.72
N ARG A 269 3.12 -8.22 -14.59
CA ARG A 269 1.89 -7.47 -14.87
C ARG A 269 1.28 -6.83 -13.60
N CYS A 270 2.15 -6.40 -12.70
CA CYS A 270 1.75 -5.74 -11.46
C CYS A 270 1.07 -4.40 -11.77
N PRO A 271 -0.11 -4.09 -11.20
CA PRO A 271 -0.74 -2.79 -11.38
C PRO A 271 0.19 -1.64 -10.97
N PRO A 272 0.25 -0.53 -11.74
CA PRO A 272 1.20 0.56 -11.49
C PRO A 272 1.01 1.24 -10.13
N HIS A 273 -0.21 1.25 -9.61
CA HIS A 273 -0.52 1.84 -8.31
C HIS A 273 -0.37 0.86 -7.13
N PHE A 274 -0.02 -0.41 -7.34
CA PHE A 274 0.21 -1.33 -6.22
C PHE A 274 1.45 -0.93 -5.44
N GLY A 275 1.28 -0.69 -4.14
CA GLY A 275 2.35 -0.24 -3.24
C GLY A 275 2.78 1.22 -3.44
N ALA A 276 2.11 1.97 -4.33
CA ALA A 276 2.37 3.39 -4.55
C ALA A 276 1.90 4.23 -3.36
N PRO A 277 2.49 5.42 -3.15
CA PRO A 277 1.95 6.38 -2.20
C PRO A 277 0.56 6.87 -2.61
N PHE A 278 -0.37 6.85 -1.68
CA PHE A 278 -1.70 7.45 -1.82
C PHE A 278 -1.99 8.30 -0.59
N GLY A 279 -2.35 9.56 -0.76
CA GLY A 279 -2.50 10.45 0.38
C GLY A 279 -3.50 11.58 0.18
N LEU A 280 -3.73 12.32 1.26
CA LEU A 280 -4.54 13.54 1.28
C LEU A 280 -3.79 14.63 2.02
N LEU A 281 -3.59 15.76 1.35
CA LEU A 281 -3.26 17.04 1.95
C LEU A 281 -4.55 17.77 2.32
N LEU A 282 -4.63 18.21 3.56
CA LEU A 282 -5.76 18.98 4.08
C LEU A 282 -5.20 20.11 4.95
N ASP A 283 -5.23 21.35 4.44
CA ASP A 283 -4.78 22.56 5.15
C ASP A 283 -3.38 22.42 5.82
N GLY A 284 -2.44 21.82 5.11
CA GLY A 284 -1.07 21.61 5.57
C GLY A 284 -0.83 20.34 6.39
N ASP A 285 -1.88 19.58 6.72
CA ASP A 285 -1.80 18.22 7.27
C ASP A 285 -1.78 17.22 6.11
N PHE A 286 -0.69 16.44 5.96
CA PHE A 286 -0.57 15.47 4.87
C PHE A 286 -0.46 14.05 5.41
N PHE A 287 -1.47 13.25 5.15
CA PHE A 287 -1.52 11.84 5.49
C PHE A 287 -1.31 10.97 4.25
N CYS A 288 -0.32 10.09 4.26
CA CYS A 288 0.06 9.26 3.14
C CYS A 288 0.14 7.78 3.52
N LEU A 289 -0.53 6.96 2.74
CA LEU A 289 -0.59 5.50 2.85
C LEU A 289 0.36 4.84 1.85
N VAL A 290 0.74 3.61 2.15
CA VAL A 290 1.26 2.65 1.17
C VAL A 290 0.08 1.94 0.53
N GLY A 291 -0.08 2.02 -0.78
CA GLY A 291 -1.23 1.52 -1.54
C GLY A 291 -1.24 -0.01 -1.67
N ILE A 292 -1.46 -0.72 -0.58
CA ILE A 292 -1.54 -2.19 -0.52
C ILE A 292 -2.89 -2.69 -0.02
N ARG A 293 -3.09 -4.00 -0.01
CA ARG A 293 -4.37 -4.63 0.36
C ARG A 293 -5.52 -4.09 -0.50
N SER A 294 -5.31 -4.08 -1.81
CA SER A 294 -6.11 -3.36 -2.78
C SER A 294 -6.51 -4.21 -3.97
N MET A 295 -7.58 -3.76 -4.59
CA MET A 295 -8.12 -4.26 -5.84
C MET A 295 -8.10 -3.15 -6.88
N TYR A 296 -7.76 -3.50 -8.11
CA TYR A 296 -7.66 -2.62 -9.26
C TYR A 296 -8.67 -3.04 -10.31
N TRP A 297 -9.17 -2.11 -11.10
CA TRP A 297 -10.03 -2.43 -12.25
C TRP A 297 -9.74 -1.55 -13.45
N GLN A 298 -9.98 -2.13 -14.61
CA GLN A 298 -10.08 -1.44 -15.89
C GLN A 298 -11.30 -2.00 -16.61
N GLY A 299 -12.35 -1.18 -16.76
CA GLY A 299 -13.66 -1.68 -17.12
C GLY A 299 -14.13 -2.75 -16.12
N ARG A 300 -14.41 -3.96 -16.60
CA ARG A 300 -14.85 -5.10 -15.76
C ARG A 300 -13.71 -6.03 -15.34
N ARG A 301 -12.52 -5.86 -15.90
CA ARG A 301 -11.34 -6.64 -15.54
C ARG A 301 -10.79 -6.17 -14.21
N LEU A 302 -10.61 -7.11 -13.31
CA LEU A 302 -10.06 -6.88 -11.96
C LEU A 302 -8.65 -7.45 -11.85
N ALA A 303 -7.86 -6.84 -10.96
CA ALA A 303 -6.57 -7.37 -10.52
C ALA A 303 -6.44 -7.23 -9.00
N LEU A 304 -6.26 -8.35 -8.30
CA LEU A 304 -5.94 -8.41 -6.89
C LEU A 304 -4.45 -8.70 -6.76
N CYS A 305 -3.66 -7.69 -6.39
CA CYS A 305 -2.20 -7.78 -6.36
C CYS A 305 -1.67 -7.99 -4.93
N THR A 306 -0.65 -8.84 -4.82
CA THR A 306 0.08 -9.09 -3.57
C THR A 306 1.57 -9.21 -3.83
N GLY A 307 2.39 -8.78 -2.85
CA GLY A 307 3.85 -8.90 -2.87
C GLY A 307 4.38 -9.67 -1.67
N GLY A 308 5.52 -10.31 -1.84
CA GLY A 308 6.26 -11.04 -0.81
C GLY A 308 7.74 -10.68 -0.82
N GLY A 309 8.36 -10.61 0.36
CA GLY A 309 9.77 -10.27 0.51
C GLY A 309 10.67 -11.47 0.28
N VAL A 310 11.40 -11.51 -0.83
CA VAL A 310 12.39 -12.57 -1.11
C VAL A 310 13.73 -12.20 -0.48
N VAL A 311 14.25 -13.08 0.35
CA VAL A 311 15.54 -13.00 1.06
C VAL A 311 16.33 -14.29 0.87
N ALA A 312 17.58 -14.36 1.33
CA ALA A 312 18.46 -15.51 1.14
C ALA A 312 17.89 -16.87 1.64
N SER A 313 17.03 -16.84 2.65
CA SER A 313 16.38 -18.06 3.18
C SER A 313 15.05 -18.40 2.51
N SER A 314 14.59 -17.61 1.54
CA SER A 314 13.31 -17.82 0.86
C SER A 314 13.35 -19.05 -0.04
N THR A 315 12.21 -19.74 -0.12
CA THR A 315 11.99 -20.82 -1.11
C THR A 315 10.75 -20.48 -1.94
N LEU A 316 10.77 -20.83 -3.23
CA LEU A 316 9.66 -20.53 -4.15
C LEU A 316 8.33 -21.04 -3.61
N THR A 317 8.29 -22.26 -3.08
CA THR A 317 7.06 -22.87 -2.54
C THR A 317 6.50 -22.08 -1.36
N HIS A 318 7.38 -21.62 -0.47
CA HIS A 318 6.97 -20.83 0.69
C HIS A 318 6.42 -19.47 0.27
N GLU A 319 7.18 -18.74 -0.56
CA GLU A 319 6.77 -17.40 -1.03
C GLU A 319 5.46 -17.45 -1.83
N TRP A 320 5.29 -18.45 -2.72
CA TRP A 320 4.05 -18.60 -3.47
C TRP A 320 2.84 -18.88 -2.56
N ARG A 321 3.03 -19.69 -1.50
CA ARG A 321 2.00 -19.96 -0.50
C ARG A 321 1.64 -18.68 0.28
N GLU A 322 2.64 -17.88 0.65
CA GLU A 322 2.42 -16.60 1.35
C GLU A 322 1.63 -15.62 0.49
N LEU A 323 1.96 -15.49 -0.80
CA LEU A 323 1.20 -14.68 -1.75
C LEU A 323 -0.27 -15.14 -1.84
N LYS A 324 -0.52 -16.45 -1.83
CA LYS A 324 -1.88 -16.99 -1.80
C LYS A 324 -2.62 -16.58 -0.54
N LEU A 325 -2.00 -16.74 0.63
CA LEU A 325 -2.59 -16.35 1.92
C LEU A 325 -2.91 -14.84 1.95
N LYS A 326 -2.01 -14.00 1.45
CA LYS A 326 -2.24 -12.56 1.35
C LYS A 326 -3.42 -12.23 0.42
N ARG A 327 -3.59 -12.93 -0.71
CA ARG A 327 -4.77 -12.77 -1.58
C ARG A 327 -6.07 -13.15 -0.87
N GLU A 328 -6.07 -14.26 -0.17
CA GLU A 328 -7.21 -14.71 0.64
C GLU A 328 -7.57 -13.69 1.72
N THR A 329 -6.58 -13.10 2.41
CA THR A 329 -6.79 -12.04 3.39
C THR A 329 -7.45 -10.81 2.76
N VAL A 330 -7.03 -10.39 1.57
CA VAL A 330 -7.65 -9.26 0.87
C VAL A 330 -9.09 -9.59 0.48
N ARG A 331 -9.35 -10.79 -0.08
CA ARG A 331 -10.72 -11.21 -0.38
C ARG A 331 -11.61 -11.19 0.87
N HIS A 332 -11.10 -11.74 1.96
CA HIS A 332 -11.83 -11.74 3.22
C HIS A 332 -12.14 -10.32 3.71
N SER A 333 -11.17 -9.39 3.65
CA SER A 333 -11.39 -8.00 4.05
C SER A 333 -12.41 -7.25 3.18
N PHE A 334 -12.57 -7.68 1.93
CA PHE A 334 -13.61 -7.18 1.02
C PHE A 334 -14.91 -7.98 1.09
N HIS A 335 -15.02 -8.99 1.97
CA HIS A 335 -16.15 -9.92 2.06
C HIS A 335 -16.50 -10.54 0.71
N LEU A 336 -15.47 -10.96 -0.04
CA LEU A 336 -15.58 -11.67 -1.32
C LEU A 336 -15.34 -13.17 -1.12
N PRO A 337 -16.01 -14.01 -1.91
CA PRO A 337 -15.83 -15.46 -1.88
C PRO A 337 -14.44 -15.90 -2.37
#